data_6286862c830594abd46172f3dd11e423
#
_entry.id   6286862c830594abd46172f3dd11e423
#
_cell.length_a   1.000
_cell.length_b   1.000
_cell.length_c   1.000
_cell.angle_alpha   90.00
_cell.angle_beta   90.00
_cell.angle_gamma   90.00
#
_symmetry.space_group_name_H-M   'P 1'
#
loop_
_entity.id
_entity.type
_entity.pdbx_description
1 polymer ?
#
loop_
_entity_poly.entity_id
_entity_poly.type
_entity_poly.pdbx_seq_one_letter_code
_entity_poly.pdbx_strand_id
1 'polypeptide(L)'
;GFVDSDDWIESDMYEFLYRLLKENGTDISICSHYRDKGGKSVAKYASGEQFVFTRDEGIRALAVDKHVRNYMVDKLFKRSLFAGIVFPVNRVFEDLAICYRVFYGAEKVVMQDTPKYHYMIREGSTMQSRYNPQKEYNLFQSVYEQVKFILEKGIWDKAGVYVMRRGIRLLDHTMMVEASISTDEVIRDVITKMHEFDYVGY
;
A
#
# COMPACT_ATOMS: atom_id res chain seq x y z
N GLY A 1 -14.90 -6.96 0.19
CA GLY A 1 -13.76 -6.88 -0.71
C GLY A 1 -13.99 -5.82 -1.77
N PHE A 2 -12.94 -5.53 -2.52
CA PHE A 2 -12.92 -4.53 -3.59
C PHE A 2 -12.38 -5.17 -4.86
N VAL A 3 -12.85 -4.71 -6.01
CA VAL A 3 -12.34 -5.09 -7.34
C VAL A 3 -12.35 -3.83 -8.19
N ASP A 4 -11.24 -3.54 -8.84
CA ASP A 4 -11.16 -2.41 -9.77
C ASP A 4 -11.91 -2.75 -11.06
N SER A 5 -12.53 -1.75 -11.68
CA SER A 5 -13.42 -1.94 -12.82
C SER A 5 -12.74 -2.48 -14.08
N ASP A 6 -11.42 -2.42 -14.12
CA ASP A 6 -10.58 -2.84 -15.22
C ASP A 6 -9.82 -4.16 -14.95
N ASP A 7 -9.97 -4.70 -13.77
CA ASP A 7 -9.35 -5.94 -13.32
C ASP A 7 -10.36 -7.10 -13.29
N TRP A 8 -9.88 -8.30 -13.00
CA TRP A 8 -10.74 -9.49 -12.81
C TRP A 8 -10.17 -10.41 -11.71
N ILE A 9 -10.98 -11.36 -11.27
CA ILE A 9 -10.64 -12.25 -10.16
C ILE A 9 -10.89 -13.71 -10.57
N GLU A 10 -10.14 -14.63 -9.97
CA GLU A 10 -10.45 -16.05 -10.02
C GLU A 10 -11.82 -16.31 -9.40
N SER A 11 -12.60 -17.22 -10.00
CA SER A 11 -13.99 -17.48 -9.60
C SER A 11 -14.14 -17.90 -8.13
N ASP A 12 -13.10 -18.48 -7.54
CA ASP A 12 -13.04 -18.95 -6.16
C ASP A 12 -12.34 -17.97 -5.20
N MET A 13 -11.93 -16.78 -5.65
CA MET A 13 -11.13 -15.83 -4.84
C MET A 13 -11.80 -15.51 -3.50
N TYR A 14 -13.08 -15.13 -3.51
CA TYR A 14 -13.75 -14.74 -2.25
C TYR A 14 -14.05 -15.93 -1.35
N GLU A 15 -14.33 -17.11 -1.92
CA GLU A 15 -14.46 -18.36 -1.16
C GLU A 15 -13.14 -18.70 -0.47
N PHE A 16 -12.03 -18.63 -1.22
CA PHE A 16 -10.67 -18.84 -0.71
C PHE A 16 -10.34 -17.88 0.44
N LEU A 17 -10.55 -16.57 0.24
CA LEU A 17 -10.27 -15.55 1.25
C LEU A 17 -11.16 -15.70 2.49
N TYR A 18 -12.44 -16.02 2.31
CA TYR A 18 -13.38 -16.24 3.42
C TYR A 18 -12.97 -17.46 4.26
N ARG A 19 -12.65 -18.59 3.60
CA ARG A 19 -12.17 -19.79 4.27
C ARG A 19 -10.89 -19.51 5.06
N LEU A 20 -9.90 -18.86 4.41
CA LEU A 20 -8.64 -18.48 5.03
C LEU A 20 -8.85 -17.63 6.30
N LEU A 21 -9.75 -16.64 6.23
CA LEU A 21 -10.12 -15.79 7.36
C LEU A 21 -10.76 -16.60 8.50
N LYS A 22 -11.68 -17.52 8.19
CA LYS A 22 -12.41 -18.34 9.18
C LYS A 22 -11.50 -19.36 9.86
N GLU A 23 -10.68 -20.07 9.09
CA GLU A 23 -9.76 -21.11 9.60
C GLU A 23 -8.69 -20.54 10.54
N ASN A 24 -8.27 -19.28 10.31
CA ASN A 24 -7.24 -18.62 11.12
C ASN A 24 -7.80 -17.68 12.19
N GLY A 25 -9.12 -17.49 12.26
CA GLY A 25 -9.74 -16.59 13.23
C GLY A 25 -9.25 -15.14 13.11
N THR A 26 -9.07 -14.65 11.87
CA THR A 26 -8.52 -13.32 11.58
C THR A 26 -9.60 -12.33 11.15
N ASP A 27 -9.26 -11.06 11.04
CA ASP A 27 -10.15 -9.98 10.64
C ASP A 27 -9.95 -9.56 9.19
N ILE A 28 -8.77 -9.87 8.65
CA ILE A 28 -8.36 -9.60 7.27
C ILE A 28 -7.69 -10.84 6.70
N SER A 29 -8.04 -11.22 5.49
CA SER A 29 -7.33 -12.24 4.70
C SER A 29 -6.82 -11.65 3.38
N ILE A 30 -5.69 -12.14 2.91
CA ILE A 30 -4.94 -11.60 1.77
C ILE A 30 -4.52 -12.75 0.85
N CYS A 31 -4.67 -12.57 -0.45
CA CYS A 31 -4.10 -13.44 -1.49
C CYS A 31 -3.01 -12.68 -2.28
N SER A 32 -2.27 -13.40 -3.11
CA SER A 32 -1.38 -12.80 -4.08
C SER A 32 -2.14 -12.42 -5.37
N HIS A 33 -1.44 -11.79 -6.30
CA HIS A 33 -2.01 -11.35 -7.57
C HIS A 33 -1.15 -11.71 -8.76
N TYR A 34 -1.80 -11.90 -9.90
CA TYR A 34 -1.20 -11.92 -11.22
C TYR A 34 -1.03 -10.49 -11.74
N ARG A 35 -0.07 -10.32 -12.65
CA ARG A 35 0.07 -9.14 -13.49
C ARG A 35 -0.19 -9.57 -14.93
N ASP A 36 -1.27 -9.08 -15.48
CA ASP A 36 -1.74 -9.44 -16.82
C ASP A 36 -1.31 -8.40 -17.84
N LYS A 37 -0.53 -8.83 -18.83
CA LYS A 37 -0.06 -7.97 -19.93
C LYS A 37 0.01 -8.75 -21.22
N GLY A 38 -0.63 -8.24 -22.28
CA GLY A 38 -0.56 -8.82 -23.63
C GLY A 38 -1.03 -10.29 -23.67
N GLY A 39 -2.09 -10.63 -22.92
CA GLY A 39 -2.64 -11.99 -22.85
C GLY A 39 -1.83 -12.99 -22.01
N LYS A 40 -0.84 -12.50 -21.26
CA LYS A 40 -0.04 -13.33 -20.33
C LYS A 40 -0.28 -12.89 -18.91
N SER A 41 -0.52 -13.87 -18.02
CA SER A 41 -0.63 -13.68 -16.56
C SER A 41 0.64 -14.18 -15.89
N VAL A 42 1.30 -13.32 -15.12
CA VAL A 42 2.52 -13.65 -14.39
C VAL A 42 2.34 -13.33 -12.91
N ALA A 43 2.45 -14.34 -12.05
CA ALA A 43 2.51 -14.16 -10.61
C ALA A 43 3.95 -13.91 -10.17
N LYS A 44 4.20 -12.85 -9.42
CA LYS A 44 5.51 -12.58 -8.81
C LYS A 44 5.72 -13.46 -7.58
N TYR A 45 4.64 -13.75 -6.87
CA TYR A 45 4.59 -14.52 -5.64
C TYR A 45 3.50 -15.57 -5.79
N ALA A 46 3.85 -16.84 -5.60
CA ALA A 46 2.96 -17.99 -5.75
C ALA A 46 3.55 -19.24 -5.02
N SER A 47 4.15 -19.02 -3.85
CA SER A 47 4.77 -20.11 -3.07
C SER A 47 3.75 -21.02 -2.39
N GLY A 48 2.50 -20.54 -2.22
CA GLY A 48 1.49 -21.19 -1.40
C GLY A 48 1.70 -21.05 0.11
N GLU A 49 2.79 -20.42 0.54
CA GLU A 49 3.09 -20.22 1.96
C GLU A 49 2.04 -19.31 2.63
N GLN A 50 1.72 -19.66 3.88
CA GLN A 50 0.76 -18.92 4.69
C GLN A 50 1.46 -18.24 5.86
N PHE A 51 1.08 -16.99 6.11
CA PHE A 51 1.57 -16.16 7.20
C PHE A 51 0.41 -15.60 8.00
N VAL A 52 0.50 -15.67 9.33
CA VAL A 52 -0.45 -15.03 10.23
C VAL A 52 0.30 -13.95 11.00
N PHE A 53 -0.25 -12.75 10.98
CA PHE A 53 0.31 -11.56 11.59
C PHE A 53 -0.58 -11.06 12.72
N THR A 54 0.00 -10.60 13.79
CA THR A 54 -0.65 -9.68 14.71
C THR A 54 -0.93 -8.35 13.98
N ARG A 55 -1.77 -7.49 14.55
CA ARG A 55 -2.02 -6.14 14.02
C ARG A 55 -0.73 -5.39 13.67
N ASP A 56 0.19 -5.32 14.61
CA ASP A 56 1.42 -4.52 14.47
C ASP A 56 2.37 -5.11 13.42
N GLU A 57 2.49 -6.44 13.36
CA GLU A 57 3.24 -7.12 12.30
C GLU A 57 2.62 -6.90 10.92
N GLY A 58 1.30 -6.94 10.81
CA GLY A 58 0.57 -6.65 9.57
C GLY A 58 0.81 -5.21 9.08
N ILE A 59 0.79 -4.23 9.99
CA ILE A 59 1.08 -2.82 9.67
C ILE A 59 2.56 -2.64 9.26
N ARG A 60 3.50 -3.30 9.94
CA ARG A 60 4.92 -3.30 9.52
C ARG A 60 5.08 -3.91 8.13
N ALA A 61 4.39 -5.01 7.85
CA ALA A 61 4.41 -5.65 6.53
C ALA A 61 3.86 -4.73 5.42
N LEU A 62 2.79 -3.94 5.71
CA LEU A 62 2.29 -2.90 4.80
C LEU A 62 3.34 -1.81 4.54
N ALA A 63 4.04 -1.33 5.57
CA ALA A 63 5.08 -0.30 5.42
C ALA A 63 6.26 -0.80 4.58
N VAL A 64 6.62 -2.09 4.71
CA VAL A 64 7.64 -2.75 3.85
C VAL A 64 7.17 -2.89 2.40
N ASP A 65 5.87 -3.03 2.18
CA ASP A 65 5.21 -3.11 0.87
C ASP A 65 5.82 -4.17 -0.07
N LYS A 66 6.07 -5.37 0.47
CA LYS A 66 6.67 -6.46 -0.30
C LYS A 66 5.66 -7.59 -0.58
N HIS A 67 5.32 -8.42 0.39
CA HIS A 67 4.31 -9.48 0.27
C HIS A 67 2.92 -8.98 0.62
N VAL A 68 2.80 -8.24 1.71
CA VAL A 68 1.57 -7.51 2.07
C VAL A 68 1.64 -6.13 1.45
N ARG A 69 0.76 -5.87 0.50
CA ARG A 69 0.73 -4.62 -0.28
C ARG A 69 -0.36 -3.69 0.24
N ASN A 70 -0.20 -2.40 0.00
CA ASN A 70 -1.21 -1.39 0.38
C ASN A 70 -2.46 -1.40 -0.51
N TYR A 71 -2.63 -2.41 -1.37
CA TYR A 71 -3.83 -2.57 -2.20
C TYR A 71 -5.04 -2.99 -1.35
N MET A 72 -6.23 -2.56 -1.75
CA MET A 72 -7.48 -3.01 -1.14
C MET A 72 -8.08 -4.24 -1.85
N VAL A 73 -7.68 -4.47 -3.10
CA VAL A 73 -8.32 -5.40 -4.05
C VAL A 73 -7.96 -6.87 -3.84
N ASP A 74 -6.81 -7.17 -3.28
CA ASP A 74 -6.34 -8.54 -3.01
C ASP A 74 -6.76 -9.07 -1.63
N LYS A 75 -7.76 -8.42 -1.00
CA LYS A 75 -8.12 -8.64 0.41
C LYS A 75 -9.61 -8.84 0.64
N LEU A 76 -9.90 -9.59 1.70
CA LEU A 76 -11.23 -9.63 2.31
C LEU A 76 -11.13 -9.11 3.74
N PHE A 77 -12.03 -8.21 4.11
CA PHE A 77 -12.05 -7.51 5.39
C PHE A 77 -13.35 -7.76 6.15
N LYS A 78 -13.31 -7.82 7.47
CA LYS A 78 -14.51 -7.63 8.28
C LYS A 78 -15.05 -6.22 8.06
N ARG A 79 -16.35 -6.08 7.77
CA ARG A 79 -16.98 -4.78 7.47
C ARG A 79 -16.81 -3.76 8.60
N SER A 80 -16.80 -4.21 9.85
CA SER A 80 -16.65 -3.35 11.03
C SER A 80 -15.35 -2.55 11.05
N LEU A 81 -14.28 -3.01 10.35
CA LEU A 81 -13.00 -2.33 10.28
C LEU A 81 -13.07 -0.98 9.55
N PHE A 82 -14.13 -0.75 8.79
CA PHE A 82 -14.34 0.49 8.04
C PHE A 82 -15.14 1.54 8.80
N ALA A 83 -15.53 1.26 10.05
CA ALA A 83 -16.26 2.23 10.86
C ALA A 83 -15.41 3.49 11.10
N GLY A 84 -15.89 4.65 10.62
CA GLY A 84 -15.17 5.93 10.71
C GLY A 84 -14.02 6.10 9.72
N ILE A 85 -13.77 5.15 8.82
CA ILE A 85 -12.80 5.30 7.73
C ILE A 85 -13.47 6.02 6.55
N VAL A 86 -12.87 7.13 6.14
CA VAL A 86 -13.30 7.90 4.97
C VAL A 86 -12.18 7.85 3.92
N PHE A 87 -12.55 7.46 2.70
CA PHE A 87 -11.63 7.49 1.57
C PHE A 87 -11.37 8.93 1.14
N PRO A 88 -10.10 9.34 0.95
CA PRO A 88 -9.79 10.70 0.52
C PRO A 88 -10.33 10.95 -0.89
N VAL A 89 -10.99 12.09 -1.07
CA VAL A 89 -11.52 12.51 -2.38
C VAL A 89 -10.42 13.20 -3.18
N ASN A 90 -10.39 12.98 -4.50
CA ASN A 90 -9.45 13.60 -5.43
C ASN A 90 -7.95 13.35 -5.11
N ARG A 91 -7.65 12.23 -4.50
CA ARG A 91 -6.28 11.83 -4.17
C ARG A 91 -5.96 10.49 -4.85
N VAL A 92 -4.87 10.44 -5.59
CA VAL A 92 -4.31 9.17 -6.06
C VAL A 92 -3.57 8.47 -4.93
N PHE A 93 -3.52 7.13 -4.94
CA PHE A 93 -3.03 6.30 -3.84
C PHE A 93 -3.87 6.42 -2.55
N GLU A 94 -5.18 6.50 -2.73
CA GLU A 94 -6.16 6.52 -1.64
C GLU A 94 -6.11 5.26 -0.77
N ASP A 95 -5.81 4.12 -1.38
CA ASP A 95 -5.59 2.84 -0.71
C ASP A 95 -4.42 2.90 0.28
N LEU A 96 -3.27 3.41 -0.14
CA LEU A 96 -2.10 3.60 0.72
C LEU A 96 -2.39 4.58 1.86
N ALA A 97 -3.25 5.57 1.63
CA ALA A 97 -3.63 6.55 2.65
C ALA A 97 -4.51 5.97 3.76
N ILE A 98 -5.23 4.86 3.52
CA ILE A 98 -6.20 4.31 4.47
C ILE A 98 -5.93 2.86 4.90
N CYS A 99 -5.26 2.05 4.10
CA CYS A 99 -5.10 0.61 4.34
C CYS A 99 -4.53 0.32 5.74
N TYR A 100 -3.52 1.07 6.18
CA TYR A 100 -2.93 0.92 7.51
C TYR A 100 -3.90 1.26 8.65
N ARG A 101 -4.85 2.16 8.43
CA ARG A 101 -5.89 2.49 9.42
C ARG A 101 -6.89 1.37 9.56
N VAL A 102 -7.27 0.72 8.45
CA VAL A 102 -8.11 -0.48 8.45
C VAL A 102 -7.40 -1.62 9.17
N PHE A 103 -6.11 -1.82 8.90
CA PHE A 103 -5.29 -2.82 9.60
C PHE A 103 -5.16 -2.54 11.09
N TYR A 104 -5.11 -1.27 11.50
CA TYR A 104 -5.04 -0.90 12.92
C TYR A 104 -6.30 -1.29 13.70
N GLY A 105 -7.45 -1.39 13.05
CA GLY A 105 -8.69 -1.90 13.63
C GLY A 105 -8.75 -3.43 13.75
N ALA A 106 -7.87 -4.15 13.10
CA ALA A 106 -7.83 -5.62 13.11
C ALA A 106 -7.01 -6.14 14.31
N GLU A 107 -7.38 -7.30 14.84
CA GLU A 107 -6.55 -8.02 15.83
C GLU A 107 -5.48 -8.86 15.14
N LYS A 108 -5.88 -9.55 14.04
CA LYS A 108 -5.03 -10.45 13.28
C LYS A 108 -5.29 -10.37 11.79
N VAL A 109 -4.25 -10.62 11.02
CA VAL A 109 -4.27 -10.66 9.56
C VAL A 109 -3.67 -11.98 9.09
N VAL A 110 -4.25 -12.63 8.08
CA VAL A 110 -3.68 -13.81 7.43
C VAL A 110 -3.40 -13.51 5.96
N MET A 111 -2.27 -13.93 5.47
CA MET A 111 -1.91 -13.88 4.06
C MET A 111 -1.50 -15.27 3.60
N GLN A 112 -2.03 -15.70 2.45
CA GLN A 112 -1.51 -16.88 1.77
C GLN A 112 -1.05 -16.48 0.37
N ASP A 113 0.19 -16.87 0.05
CA ASP A 113 0.85 -16.54 -1.21
C ASP A 113 0.34 -17.42 -2.35
N THR A 114 -0.96 -17.26 -2.63
CA THR A 114 -1.70 -17.93 -3.71
C THR A 114 -2.38 -16.84 -4.53
N PRO A 115 -2.00 -16.66 -5.81
CA PRO A 115 -2.55 -15.59 -6.63
C PRO A 115 -4.01 -15.89 -7.03
N LYS A 116 -4.89 -14.91 -6.77
CA LYS A 116 -6.34 -14.99 -7.06
C LYS A 116 -6.89 -13.72 -7.71
N TYR A 117 -6.15 -12.65 -7.71
CA TYR A 117 -6.52 -11.37 -8.30
C TYR A 117 -5.69 -11.13 -9.56
N HIS A 118 -6.29 -10.59 -10.63
CA HIS A 118 -5.65 -10.30 -11.89
C HIS A 118 -5.58 -8.80 -12.12
N TYR A 119 -4.38 -8.23 -11.92
CA TYR A 119 -4.09 -6.82 -12.16
C TYR A 119 -3.75 -6.59 -13.64
N MET A 120 -4.63 -5.85 -14.34
CA MET A 120 -4.48 -5.57 -15.77
C MET A 120 -3.51 -4.42 -16.03
N ILE A 121 -2.42 -4.71 -16.74
CA ILE A 121 -1.44 -3.71 -17.15
C ILE A 121 -1.82 -3.17 -18.53
N ARG A 122 -2.32 -1.93 -18.57
CA ARG A 122 -2.72 -1.25 -19.82
C ARG A 122 -1.83 -0.05 -20.09
N GLU A 123 -1.64 0.26 -21.37
CA GLU A 123 -1.07 1.54 -21.77
C GLU A 123 -1.99 2.68 -21.29
N GLY A 124 -1.39 3.71 -20.71
CA GLY A 124 -2.15 4.85 -20.15
C GLY A 124 -2.73 4.64 -18.74
N SER A 125 -2.50 3.48 -18.09
CA SER A 125 -2.89 3.31 -16.69
C SER A 125 -2.18 4.33 -15.80
N THR A 126 -2.82 4.69 -14.68
CA THR A 126 -2.25 5.63 -13.69
C THR A 126 -0.85 5.23 -13.24
N MET A 127 -0.57 3.92 -13.12
CA MET A 127 0.73 3.40 -12.72
C MET A 127 1.80 3.46 -13.82
N GLN A 128 1.40 3.49 -15.10
CA GLN A 128 2.31 3.55 -16.26
C GLN A 128 2.39 4.94 -16.92
N SER A 129 1.61 5.91 -16.43
CA SER A 129 1.71 7.29 -16.92
C SER A 129 3.16 7.80 -16.77
N ARG A 130 3.58 8.66 -17.70
CA ARG A 130 4.85 9.37 -17.59
C ARG A 130 4.99 10.00 -16.21
N TYR A 131 6.23 10.25 -15.80
CA TYR A 131 6.52 10.96 -14.56
C TYR A 131 5.57 12.16 -14.39
N ASN A 132 4.88 12.21 -13.25
CA ASN A 132 3.99 13.29 -12.87
C ASN A 132 4.37 13.73 -11.45
N PRO A 133 4.93 14.93 -11.28
CA PRO A 133 5.37 15.42 -9.98
C PRO A 133 4.25 15.41 -8.91
N GLN A 134 3.01 15.78 -9.29
CA GLN A 134 1.88 15.77 -8.35
C GLN A 134 1.54 14.36 -7.88
N LYS A 135 1.62 13.37 -8.76
CA LYS A 135 1.42 11.96 -8.41
C LYS A 135 2.51 11.47 -7.45
N GLU A 136 3.77 11.78 -7.71
CA GLU A 136 4.89 11.42 -6.83
C GLU A 136 4.77 12.11 -5.46
N TYR A 137 4.33 13.36 -5.44
CA TYR A 137 4.08 14.09 -4.20
C TYR A 137 2.91 13.48 -3.40
N ASN A 138 1.81 13.11 -4.05
CA ASN A 138 0.70 12.41 -3.38
C ASN A 138 1.15 11.08 -2.76
N LEU A 139 2.02 10.35 -3.46
CA LEU A 139 2.59 9.11 -2.95
C LEU A 139 3.51 9.36 -1.73
N PHE A 140 4.36 10.40 -1.80
CA PHE A 140 5.18 10.81 -0.66
C PHE A 140 4.31 11.16 0.55
N GLN A 141 3.25 11.97 0.37
CA GLN A 141 2.31 12.34 1.42
C GLN A 141 1.66 11.11 2.06
N SER A 142 1.23 10.14 1.25
CA SER A 142 0.60 8.92 1.77
C SER A 142 1.59 8.07 2.58
N VAL A 143 2.84 7.97 2.15
CA VAL A 143 3.90 7.28 2.91
C VAL A 143 4.21 8.04 4.21
N TYR A 144 4.33 9.36 4.16
CA TYR A 144 4.57 10.19 5.34
C TYR A 144 3.47 10.01 6.40
N GLU A 145 2.20 10.08 6.00
CA GLU A 145 1.05 9.90 6.91
C GLU A 145 1.03 8.50 7.53
N GLN A 146 1.31 7.47 6.74
CA GLN A 146 1.39 6.08 7.22
C GLN A 146 2.52 5.93 8.26
N VAL A 147 3.71 6.43 7.95
CA VAL A 147 4.88 6.33 8.84
C VAL A 147 4.68 7.13 10.11
N LYS A 148 4.16 8.35 10.01
CA LYS A 148 3.82 9.18 11.17
C LYS A 148 2.86 8.45 12.11
N PHE A 149 1.80 7.86 11.56
CA PHE A 149 0.87 7.04 12.32
C PHE A 149 1.56 5.85 13.01
N ILE A 150 2.43 5.14 12.31
CA ILE A 150 3.17 3.98 12.84
C ILE A 150 4.03 4.38 14.04
N LEU A 151 4.71 5.52 13.96
CA LEU A 151 5.56 6.05 15.03
C LEU A 151 4.72 6.55 16.22
N GLU A 152 3.67 7.33 15.97
CA GLU A 152 2.75 7.83 17.01
C GLU A 152 2.06 6.70 17.79
N LYS A 153 1.81 5.56 17.15
CA LYS A 153 1.23 4.38 17.80
C LYS A 153 2.28 3.44 18.42
N GLY A 154 3.56 3.76 18.32
CA GLY A 154 4.64 2.94 18.87
C GLY A 154 4.78 1.56 18.21
N ILE A 155 4.27 1.42 16.97
CA ILE A 155 4.25 0.12 16.27
C ILE A 155 5.64 -0.28 15.78
N TRP A 156 6.40 0.71 15.28
CA TRP A 156 7.74 0.46 14.73
C TRP A 156 8.58 1.74 14.70
N ASP A 157 9.59 1.82 15.52
CA ASP A 157 10.50 2.97 15.68
C ASP A 157 11.35 3.28 14.43
N LYS A 158 11.67 2.24 13.63
CA LYS A 158 12.50 2.35 12.41
C LYS A 158 11.73 2.71 11.15
N ALA A 159 10.43 2.98 11.25
CA ALA A 159 9.59 3.23 10.06
C ALA A 159 9.99 4.49 9.29
N GLY A 160 10.62 5.48 9.94
CA GLY A 160 11.05 6.75 9.33
C GLY A 160 11.91 6.60 8.08
N VAL A 161 12.69 5.51 7.97
CA VAL A 161 13.51 5.22 6.79
C VAL A 161 12.72 5.19 5.47
N TYR A 162 11.44 4.85 5.50
CA TYR A 162 10.60 4.80 4.30
C TYR A 162 10.22 6.19 3.80
N VAL A 163 10.00 7.14 4.71
CA VAL A 163 9.79 8.56 4.34
C VAL A 163 11.05 9.12 3.68
N MET A 164 12.23 8.84 4.25
CA MET A 164 13.49 9.30 3.67
C MET A 164 13.71 8.75 2.27
N ARG A 165 13.60 7.44 2.10
CA ARG A 165 13.76 6.81 0.79
C ARG A 165 12.80 7.39 -0.24
N ARG A 166 11.56 7.67 0.16
CA ARG A 166 10.54 8.22 -0.74
C ARG A 166 10.78 9.69 -1.04
N GLY A 167 11.16 10.48 -0.02
CA GLY A 167 11.51 11.89 -0.16
C GLY A 167 12.73 12.09 -1.07
N ILE A 168 13.81 11.34 -0.85
CA ILE A 168 15.00 11.38 -1.71
C ILE A 168 14.64 11.06 -3.16
N ARG A 169 13.83 10.02 -3.41
CA ARG A 169 13.40 9.65 -4.76
C ARG A 169 12.58 10.76 -5.43
N LEU A 170 11.68 11.40 -4.68
CA LEU A 170 10.89 12.51 -5.19
C LEU A 170 11.79 13.71 -5.53
N LEU A 171 12.71 14.09 -4.65
CA LEU A 171 13.64 15.20 -4.87
C LEU A 171 14.55 14.94 -6.09
N ASP A 172 15.11 13.75 -6.19
CA ASP A 172 15.95 13.34 -7.32
C ASP A 172 15.19 13.47 -8.66
N HIS A 173 13.97 12.93 -8.73
CA HIS A 173 13.14 13.06 -9.94
C HIS A 173 12.72 14.50 -10.24
N THR A 174 12.42 15.30 -9.22
CA THR A 174 11.98 16.70 -9.38
C THR A 174 13.13 17.58 -9.87
N MET A 175 14.35 17.31 -9.44
CA MET A 175 15.55 18.02 -9.87
C MET A 175 15.95 17.67 -11.30
N MET A 176 15.59 16.47 -11.81
CA MET A 176 15.91 16.01 -13.15
C MET A 176 14.90 16.44 -14.21
N VAL A 177 13.71 16.86 -13.82
CA VAL A 177 12.63 17.28 -14.74
C VAL A 177 12.33 18.75 -14.49
N GLU A 178 12.47 19.61 -15.51
CA GLU A 178 11.97 20.99 -15.45
C GLU A 178 10.48 20.98 -15.15
N ALA A 179 10.12 21.22 -13.88
CA ALA A 179 8.78 20.97 -13.39
C ALA A 179 7.89 22.21 -13.53
N SER A 180 6.74 22.01 -14.10
CA SER A 180 5.62 22.97 -14.21
C SER A 180 4.85 23.20 -12.87
N ILE A 181 5.31 22.64 -11.75
CA ILE A 181 4.77 22.89 -10.42
C ILE A 181 5.70 23.89 -9.72
N SER A 182 5.14 24.74 -8.84
CA SER A 182 5.92 25.57 -7.91
C SER A 182 6.85 24.68 -7.09
N THR A 183 7.97 24.37 -7.69
CA THR A 183 8.95 23.35 -7.28
C THR A 183 9.47 23.65 -5.87
N ASP A 184 9.59 24.92 -5.52
CA ASP A 184 10.15 25.36 -4.26
C ASP A 184 9.26 25.02 -3.05
N GLU A 185 7.93 25.13 -3.18
CA GLU A 185 7.01 24.82 -2.09
C GLU A 185 6.97 23.32 -1.81
N VAL A 186 6.88 22.50 -2.85
CA VAL A 186 6.91 21.04 -2.75
C VAL A 186 8.23 20.56 -2.17
N ILE A 187 9.35 21.09 -2.65
CA ILE A 187 10.70 20.76 -2.14
C ILE A 187 10.83 21.11 -0.65
N ARG A 188 10.41 22.31 -0.25
CA ARG A 188 10.45 22.74 1.16
C ARG A 188 9.58 21.84 2.05
N ASP A 189 8.36 21.52 1.61
CA ASP A 189 7.46 20.65 2.37
C ASP A 189 8.07 19.24 2.54
N VAL A 190 8.61 18.66 1.46
CA VAL A 190 9.26 17.34 1.51
C VAL A 190 10.46 17.35 2.48
N ILE A 191 11.34 18.35 2.37
CA ILE A 191 12.51 18.50 3.26
C ILE A 191 12.06 18.67 4.70
N THR A 192 11.08 19.53 4.98
CA THR A 192 10.54 19.75 6.32
C THR A 192 10.01 18.46 6.92
N LYS A 193 9.20 17.71 6.17
CA LYS A 193 8.67 16.42 6.62
C LYS A 193 9.74 15.35 6.82
N MET A 194 10.80 15.36 6.02
CA MET A 194 11.94 14.46 6.21
C MET A 194 12.69 14.77 7.50
N HIS A 195 12.83 16.03 7.88
CA HIS A 195 13.49 16.46 9.13
C HIS A 195 12.70 16.13 10.41
N GLU A 196 11.42 15.78 10.31
CA GLU A 196 10.63 15.29 11.46
C GLU A 196 11.10 13.92 11.98
N PHE A 197 11.87 13.19 11.17
CA PHE A 197 12.37 11.87 11.53
C PHE A 197 13.83 11.98 11.94
N ASP A 198 14.10 11.73 13.23
CA ASP A 198 15.45 11.79 13.77
C ASP A 198 16.30 10.63 13.21
N TYR A 199 17.37 10.99 12.47
CA TYR A 199 18.27 10.05 11.80
C TYR A 199 19.54 9.75 12.56
N VAL A 200 19.62 10.18 13.81
CA VAL A 200 20.78 9.91 14.66
C VAL A 200 20.71 8.45 15.13
N GLY A 201 21.22 7.52 14.34
CA GLY A 201 21.32 6.14 14.80
C GLY A 201 21.30 5.02 13.74
N TYR A 202 21.65 5.32 12.48
CA TYR A 202 21.86 4.26 11.46
C TYR A 202 23.30 4.25 10.98
#